data_74c7d64ae9788a035f3e607a657f9f67
#
_entry.id   74c7d64ae9788a035f3e607a657f9f67
#
_cell.length_a   1.000
_cell.length_b   1.000
_cell.length_c   1.000
_cell.angle_alpha   90.00
_cell.angle_beta   90.00
_cell.angle_gamma   90.00
#
_symmetry.space_group_name_H-M   'P 1'
#
loop_
_entity.id
_entity.type
_entity.pdbx_description
1 polymer ?
#
loop_
_entity_poly.entity_id
_entity_poly.type
_entity_poly.pdbx_seq_one_letter_code
_entity_poly.pdbx_strand_id
1 'polypeptide(L)'
;MRYLLAVARTGRLVAAADALGVDHTTVSRRIAALEKSLGLRLMERGTEGWALTDTGKQVSESARAIEDALARVADTVSGQGVRSLRGTVRVSAPDGFGTVFAASALVRVRRHHPGLQVELITATRQLTLHPSGFDLALAIGGSPGGRLVTEHLTDYALGLYASDEYLARCGCPETLADLRDHALIFYIESMLQVGDLDIERHLPGATPAFSSTNVFAQLEATRLGAGIGVLPAFLARREPLRRLLADEVDIRLPITLAMRREAVTHPAVGAVRDALRREVADRTAELLAE
;
A
#
# COMPACT_ATOMS: atom_id res chain seq x y z
N MET A 1 -3.62 -28.60 -3.24
CA MET A 1 -3.44 -27.16 -3.46
C MET A 1 -4.54 -26.30 -2.85
N ARG A 2 -5.83 -26.44 -3.18
CA ARG A 2 -6.96 -25.64 -2.65
C ARG A 2 -6.94 -25.43 -1.13
N TYR A 3 -6.64 -26.47 -0.34
CA TYR A 3 -6.59 -26.38 1.13
C TYR A 3 -5.39 -25.54 1.63
N LEU A 4 -4.23 -25.68 0.98
CA LEU A 4 -3.05 -24.87 1.28
C LEU A 4 -3.31 -23.38 1.00
N LEU A 5 -3.95 -23.08 -0.13
CA LEU A 5 -4.33 -21.71 -0.50
C LEU A 5 -5.35 -21.12 0.48
N ALA A 6 -6.29 -21.91 1.00
CA ALA A 6 -7.22 -21.44 2.03
C ALA A 6 -6.49 -21.07 3.33
N VAL A 7 -5.53 -21.90 3.78
CA VAL A 7 -4.71 -21.57 4.95
C VAL A 7 -3.84 -20.33 4.69
N ALA A 8 -3.26 -20.21 3.50
CA ALA A 8 -2.48 -19.03 3.12
C ALA A 8 -3.30 -17.73 3.14
N ARG A 9 -4.60 -17.80 2.79
CA ARG A 9 -5.51 -16.65 2.81
C ARG A 9 -5.98 -16.26 4.21
N THR A 10 -6.27 -17.25 5.05
CA THR A 10 -6.88 -17.03 6.36
C THR A 10 -5.88 -16.96 7.51
N GLY A 11 -4.63 -17.36 7.26
CA GLY A 11 -3.56 -17.39 8.26
C GLY A 11 -3.68 -18.52 9.29
N ARG A 12 -4.86 -19.17 9.41
CA ARG A 12 -5.14 -20.19 10.43
C ARG A 12 -5.90 -21.38 9.85
N LEU A 13 -5.54 -22.57 10.31
CA LEU A 13 -6.12 -23.83 9.81
C LEU A 13 -7.64 -23.93 10.08
N VAL A 14 -8.09 -23.46 11.25
CA VAL A 14 -9.52 -23.46 11.61
C VAL A 14 -10.30 -22.50 10.70
N ALA A 15 -9.83 -21.27 10.53
CA ALA A 15 -10.48 -20.29 9.66
C ALA A 15 -10.51 -20.75 8.19
N ALA A 16 -9.50 -21.50 7.74
CA ALA A 16 -9.50 -22.12 6.42
C ALA A 16 -10.56 -23.23 6.29
N ALA A 17 -10.76 -24.00 7.35
CA ALA A 17 -11.79 -25.05 7.40
C ALA A 17 -13.20 -24.44 7.31
N ASP A 18 -13.46 -23.40 8.08
CA ASP A 18 -14.72 -22.65 8.04
C ASP A 18 -14.99 -22.06 6.65
N ALA A 19 -13.99 -21.43 6.05
CA ALA A 19 -14.09 -20.84 4.70
C ALA A 19 -14.33 -21.89 3.59
N LEU A 20 -13.91 -23.14 3.82
CA LEU A 20 -14.10 -24.24 2.88
C LEU A 20 -15.35 -25.09 3.17
N GLY A 21 -16.05 -24.85 4.29
CA GLY A 21 -17.20 -25.64 4.72
C GLY A 21 -16.82 -27.08 5.08
N VAL A 22 -15.63 -27.32 5.64
CA VAL A 22 -15.11 -28.65 6.01
C VAL A 22 -14.55 -28.67 7.42
N ASP A 23 -14.36 -29.86 7.98
CA ASP A 23 -13.70 -30.02 9.28
C ASP A 23 -12.19 -29.72 9.19
N HIS A 24 -11.61 -29.17 10.26
CA HIS A 24 -10.19 -28.81 10.33
C HIS A 24 -9.25 -30.02 10.17
N THR A 25 -9.69 -31.22 10.58
CA THR A 25 -8.94 -32.47 10.38
C THR A 25 -8.86 -32.83 8.89
N THR A 26 -9.90 -32.50 8.12
CA THR A 26 -9.89 -32.67 6.67
C THR A 26 -8.86 -31.75 6.00
N VAL A 27 -8.79 -30.47 6.42
CA VAL A 27 -7.77 -29.53 5.92
C VAL A 27 -6.38 -30.05 6.24
N SER A 28 -6.12 -30.40 7.51
CA SER A 28 -4.84 -30.94 7.97
C SER A 28 -4.41 -32.17 7.18
N ARG A 29 -5.32 -33.16 7.04
CA ARG A 29 -5.04 -34.41 6.29
C ARG A 29 -4.72 -34.14 4.82
N ARG A 30 -5.42 -33.19 4.17
CA ARG A 30 -5.18 -32.84 2.76
C ARG A 30 -3.85 -32.11 2.57
N ILE A 31 -3.46 -31.27 3.51
CA ILE A 31 -2.15 -30.61 3.48
C ILE A 31 -1.03 -31.64 3.73
N ALA A 32 -1.18 -32.52 4.72
CA ALA A 32 -0.20 -33.58 4.97
C ALA A 32 -0.02 -34.52 3.75
N ALA A 33 -1.09 -34.83 3.03
CA ALA A 33 -1.00 -35.59 1.77
C ALA A 33 -0.23 -34.83 0.69
N LEU A 34 -0.39 -33.49 0.61
CA LEU A 34 0.36 -32.63 -0.30
C LEU A 34 1.85 -32.58 0.09
N GLU A 35 2.16 -32.40 1.38
CA GLU A 35 3.51 -32.46 1.91
C GLU A 35 4.22 -33.76 1.53
N LYS A 36 3.53 -34.88 1.72
CA LYS A 36 4.04 -36.22 1.33
C LYS A 36 4.32 -36.32 -0.17
N SER A 37 3.44 -35.75 -1.02
CA SER A 37 3.61 -35.81 -2.47
C SER A 37 4.73 -34.92 -3.00
N LEU A 38 5.01 -33.81 -2.30
CA LEU A 38 6.06 -32.84 -2.67
C LEU A 38 7.40 -33.15 -1.99
N GLY A 39 7.42 -33.96 -0.93
CA GLY A 39 8.59 -34.21 -0.10
C GLY A 39 9.02 -32.99 0.73
N LEU A 40 8.09 -32.06 0.98
CA LEU A 40 8.35 -30.77 1.63
C LEU A 40 7.44 -30.60 2.85
N ARG A 41 7.92 -29.90 3.87
CA ARG A 41 7.08 -29.43 4.98
C ARG A 41 6.52 -28.05 4.65
N LEU A 42 5.17 -27.95 4.64
CA LEU A 42 4.44 -26.72 4.30
C LEU A 42 3.80 -26.09 5.53
N MET A 43 3.64 -26.87 6.62
CA MET A 43 3.05 -26.41 7.87
C MET A 43 3.99 -26.69 9.05
N GLU A 44 3.97 -25.76 10.01
CA GLU A 44 4.67 -25.91 11.29
C GLU A 44 3.78 -25.48 12.46
N ARG A 45 4.11 -25.95 13.65
CA ARG A 45 3.38 -25.60 14.87
C ARG A 45 4.07 -24.40 15.52
N GLY A 46 3.46 -23.22 15.42
CA GLY A 46 3.89 -22.00 16.11
C GLY A 46 3.19 -21.81 17.46
N THR A 47 3.46 -20.68 18.10
CA THR A 47 2.90 -20.28 19.41
C THR A 47 1.39 -20.07 19.36
N GLU A 48 0.85 -19.65 18.21
CA GLU A 48 -0.58 -19.40 17.99
C GLU A 48 -1.30 -20.55 17.25
N GLY A 49 -0.68 -21.71 17.12
CA GLY A 49 -1.22 -22.86 16.42
C GLY A 49 -0.48 -23.20 15.13
N TRP A 50 -1.16 -23.89 14.19
CA TRP A 50 -0.57 -24.28 12.92
C TRP A 50 -0.46 -23.11 11.94
N ALA A 51 0.75 -22.84 11.44
CA ALA A 51 1.06 -21.82 10.46
C ALA A 51 1.82 -22.40 9.24
N LEU A 52 1.88 -21.65 8.16
CA LEU A 52 2.71 -22.01 7.00
C LEU A 52 4.19 -21.79 7.29
N THR A 53 5.03 -22.76 6.93
CA THR A 53 6.48 -22.57 6.82
C THR A 53 6.80 -21.57 5.70
N ASP A 54 8.04 -21.09 5.62
CA ASP A 54 8.45 -20.24 4.50
C ASP A 54 8.36 -20.99 3.16
N THR A 55 8.67 -22.29 3.16
CA THR A 55 8.43 -23.17 2.00
C THR A 55 6.93 -23.25 1.69
N GLY A 56 6.08 -23.38 2.71
CA GLY A 56 4.62 -23.39 2.56
C GLY A 56 4.07 -22.10 1.94
N LYS A 57 4.61 -20.95 2.33
CA LYS A 57 4.29 -19.66 1.73
C LYS A 57 4.68 -19.63 0.24
N GLN A 58 5.92 -20.00 -0.10
CA GLN A 58 6.41 -20.04 -1.49
C GLN A 58 5.59 -20.98 -2.39
N VAL A 59 5.27 -22.19 -1.89
CA VAL A 59 4.42 -23.14 -2.62
C VAL A 59 3.01 -22.61 -2.79
N SER A 60 2.45 -21.93 -1.79
CA SER A 60 1.12 -21.32 -1.90
C SER A 60 1.06 -20.22 -2.95
N GLU A 61 2.14 -19.44 -3.12
CA GLU A 61 2.27 -18.42 -4.14
C GLU A 61 2.28 -19.00 -5.55
N SER A 62 3.13 -20.00 -5.76
CA SER A 62 3.17 -20.72 -7.04
C SER A 62 1.81 -21.37 -7.36
N ALA A 63 1.11 -21.87 -6.34
CA ALA A 63 -0.22 -22.45 -6.48
C ALA A 63 -1.30 -21.41 -6.86
N ARG A 64 -1.19 -20.17 -6.40
CA ARG A 64 -2.09 -19.08 -6.86
C ARG A 64 -1.94 -18.83 -8.36
N ALA A 65 -0.73 -18.77 -8.86
CA ALA A 65 -0.48 -18.58 -10.29
C ALA A 65 -1.13 -19.69 -11.13
N ILE A 66 -1.17 -20.93 -10.63
CA ILE A 66 -1.85 -22.05 -11.28
C ILE A 66 -3.38 -21.88 -11.21
N GLU A 67 -3.94 -21.49 -10.04
CA GLU A 67 -5.37 -21.24 -9.88
C GLU A 67 -5.86 -20.16 -10.84
N ASP A 68 -5.10 -19.07 -10.96
CA ASP A 68 -5.38 -17.98 -11.88
C ASP A 68 -5.23 -18.39 -13.36
N ALA A 69 -4.26 -19.24 -13.68
CA ALA A 69 -4.13 -19.80 -15.03
C ALA A 69 -5.33 -20.68 -15.41
N LEU A 70 -5.80 -21.54 -14.49
CA LEU A 70 -6.99 -22.37 -14.70
C LEU A 70 -8.26 -21.52 -14.84
N ALA A 71 -8.40 -20.44 -14.06
CA ALA A 71 -9.50 -19.49 -14.19
C ALA A 71 -9.51 -18.86 -15.60
N ARG A 72 -8.35 -18.46 -16.14
CA ARG A 72 -8.23 -17.95 -17.52
C ARG A 72 -8.66 -18.96 -18.58
N VAL A 73 -8.30 -20.22 -18.41
CA VAL A 73 -8.74 -21.31 -19.33
C VAL A 73 -10.25 -21.47 -19.29
N ALA A 74 -10.85 -21.46 -18.11
CA ALA A 74 -12.30 -21.55 -17.93
C ALA A 74 -13.03 -20.37 -18.61
N ASP A 75 -12.50 -19.15 -18.47
CA ASP A 75 -13.04 -17.95 -19.11
C ASP A 75 -12.94 -18.01 -20.66
N THR A 76 -11.90 -18.63 -21.20
CA THR A 76 -11.71 -18.81 -22.64
C THR A 76 -12.75 -19.78 -23.22
N VAL A 77 -13.11 -20.82 -22.46
CA VAL A 77 -14.09 -21.84 -22.89
C VAL A 77 -15.54 -21.33 -22.78
N SER A 78 -15.82 -20.40 -21.88
CA SER A 78 -17.17 -19.91 -21.59
C SER A 78 -17.78 -18.98 -22.65
N GLY A 79 -17.02 -18.53 -23.65
CA GLY A 79 -17.52 -17.78 -24.82
C GLY A 79 -18.23 -16.44 -24.52
N GLN A 80 -18.13 -15.91 -23.29
CA GLN A 80 -18.81 -14.69 -22.90
C GLN A 80 -18.03 -13.44 -23.32
N GLY A 81 -18.59 -12.67 -24.19
CA GLY A 81 -18.02 -11.53 -24.94
C GLY A 81 -17.75 -10.24 -24.15
N VAL A 82 -17.56 -10.23 -22.88
CA VAL A 82 -16.85 -9.22 -22.09
C VAL A 82 -16.14 -9.99 -20.97
N ARG A 83 -14.82 -10.16 -21.10
CA ARG A 83 -14.01 -10.89 -20.11
C ARG A 83 -14.11 -10.21 -18.76
N SER A 84 -15.08 -10.61 -17.94
CA SER A 84 -15.11 -10.24 -16.52
C SER A 84 -13.91 -10.91 -15.86
N LEU A 85 -12.93 -10.10 -15.46
CA LEU A 85 -11.77 -10.60 -14.72
C LEU A 85 -12.24 -11.19 -13.38
N ARG A 86 -11.59 -12.29 -12.98
CA ARG A 86 -11.85 -13.00 -11.71
C ARG A 86 -10.55 -13.21 -10.95
N GLY A 87 -10.66 -13.68 -9.72
CA GLY A 87 -9.51 -13.90 -8.84
C GLY A 87 -9.30 -12.74 -7.87
N THR A 88 -8.12 -12.69 -7.26
CA THR A 88 -7.77 -11.67 -6.26
C THR A 88 -6.54 -10.91 -6.71
N VAL A 89 -6.59 -9.57 -6.68
CA VAL A 89 -5.42 -8.70 -6.86
C VAL A 89 -5.15 -7.97 -5.55
N ARG A 90 -3.94 -8.12 -5.06
CA ARG A 90 -3.47 -7.50 -3.82
C ARG A 90 -2.56 -6.33 -4.13
N VAL A 91 -2.94 -5.14 -3.63
CA VAL A 91 -2.20 -3.89 -3.82
C VAL A 91 -1.70 -3.39 -2.46
N SER A 92 -0.41 -3.11 -2.37
CA SER A 92 0.19 -2.40 -1.23
C SER A 92 0.41 -0.94 -1.58
N ALA A 93 0.12 -0.02 -0.67
CA ALA A 93 0.26 1.41 -0.90
C ALA A 93 0.56 2.18 0.39
N PRO A 94 1.23 3.36 0.31
CA PRO A 94 1.31 4.28 1.44
C PRO A 94 -0.08 4.75 1.88
N ASP A 95 -0.28 4.95 3.18
CA ASP A 95 -1.61 5.22 3.78
C ASP A 95 -2.37 6.35 3.08
N GLY A 96 -1.77 7.52 2.91
CA GLY A 96 -2.42 8.68 2.29
C GLY A 96 -2.78 8.42 0.82
N PHE A 97 -1.79 8.00 0.02
CA PHE A 97 -1.99 7.75 -1.40
C PHE A 97 -2.92 6.54 -1.64
N GLY A 98 -2.74 5.50 -0.85
CA GLY A 98 -3.59 4.30 -0.89
C GLY A 98 -5.06 4.62 -0.64
N THR A 99 -5.33 5.43 0.37
CA THR A 99 -6.70 5.82 0.74
C THR A 99 -7.36 6.74 -0.30
N VAL A 100 -6.61 7.72 -0.82
CA VAL A 100 -7.21 8.77 -1.67
C VAL A 100 -7.26 8.38 -3.14
N PHE A 101 -6.21 7.74 -3.66
CA PHE A 101 -6.08 7.44 -5.10
C PHE A 101 -6.25 5.95 -5.40
N ALA A 102 -5.52 5.06 -4.70
CA ALA A 102 -5.59 3.65 -5.01
C ALA A 102 -6.99 3.07 -4.73
N ALA A 103 -7.63 3.42 -3.62
CA ALA A 103 -8.98 2.97 -3.32
C ALA A 103 -9.99 3.38 -4.40
N SER A 104 -9.92 4.63 -4.89
CA SER A 104 -10.76 5.13 -5.98
C SER A 104 -10.56 4.33 -7.27
N ALA A 105 -9.31 4.12 -7.68
CA ALA A 105 -8.97 3.31 -8.86
C ALA A 105 -9.49 1.88 -8.74
N LEU A 106 -9.31 1.24 -7.58
CA LEU A 106 -9.74 -0.13 -7.30
C LEU A 106 -11.27 -0.28 -7.31
N VAL A 107 -11.99 0.72 -6.80
CA VAL A 107 -13.47 0.75 -6.87
C VAL A 107 -13.93 0.78 -8.34
N ARG A 108 -13.27 1.57 -9.21
CA ARG A 108 -13.59 1.59 -10.64
C ARG A 108 -13.32 0.24 -11.31
N VAL A 109 -12.18 -0.41 -11.02
CA VAL A 109 -11.88 -1.75 -11.53
C VAL A 109 -12.95 -2.75 -11.11
N ARG A 110 -13.38 -2.72 -9.85
CA ARG A 110 -14.42 -3.60 -9.32
C ARG A 110 -15.77 -3.40 -10.02
N ARG A 111 -16.13 -2.16 -10.35
CA ARG A 111 -17.38 -1.87 -11.10
C ARG A 111 -17.39 -2.50 -12.49
N HIS A 112 -16.23 -2.49 -13.18
CA HIS A 112 -16.10 -3.10 -14.51
C HIS A 112 -15.91 -4.62 -14.46
N HIS A 113 -15.36 -5.14 -13.36
CA HIS A 113 -15.06 -6.54 -13.17
C HIS A 113 -15.59 -7.05 -11.81
N PRO A 114 -16.91 -7.27 -11.66
CA PRO A 114 -17.52 -7.65 -10.38
C PRO A 114 -16.99 -8.96 -9.79
N GLY A 115 -16.48 -9.86 -10.65
CA GLY A 115 -15.87 -11.13 -10.23
C GLY A 115 -14.44 -11.00 -9.66
N LEU A 116 -13.82 -9.81 -9.76
CA LEU A 116 -12.48 -9.55 -9.24
C LEU A 116 -12.57 -9.15 -7.77
N GLN A 117 -11.84 -9.83 -6.89
CA GLN A 117 -11.58 -9.40 -5.53
C GLN A 117 -10.33 -8.51 -5.52
N VAL A 118 -10.40 -7.38 -4.85
CA VAL A 118 -9.24 -6.49 -4.65
C VAL A 118 -8.96 -6.36 -3.16
N GLU A 119 -7.69 -6.48 -2.80
CA GLU A 119 -7.22 -6.29 -1.43
C GLU A 119 -6.24 -5.11 -1.43
N LEU A 120 -6.56 -4.06 -0.69
CA LEU A 120 -5.69 -2.91 -0.51
C LEU A 120 -5.07 -2.95 0.89
N ILE A 121 -3.75 -3.03 0.93
CA ILE A 121 -2.97 -3.01 2.17
C ILE A 121 -2.32 -1.63 2.24
N THR A 122 -2.78 -0.81 3.19
CA THR A 122 -2.15 0.49 3.44
C THR A 122 -1.19 0.39 4.62
N ALA A 123 0.04 0.81 4.40
CA ALA A 123 1.05 0.87 5.44
C ALA A 123 2.10 1.92 5.10
N THR A 124 2.50 2.70 6.08
CA THR A 124 3.55 3.74 5.93
C THR A 124 4.93 3.12 5.84
N ARG A 125 5.14 2.02 6.53
CA ARG A 125 6.38 1.26 6.43
C ARG A 125 6.40 0.62 5.04
N GLN A 126 7.49 0.80 4.29
CA GLN A 126 7.86 -0.23 3.34
C GLN A 126 7.92 -1.52 4.16
N LEU A 127 6.78 -2.20 4.25
CA LEU A 127 6.78 -3.59 4.66
C LEU A 127 7.93 -4.13 3.85
N THR A 128 8.96 -4.65 4.53
CA THR A 128 9.98 -5.48 3.88
C THR A 128 9.16 -6.29 2.92
N LEU A 129 9.18 -5.82 1.64
CA LEU A 129 8.24 -6.31 0.64
C LEU A 129 8.58 -7.77 0.49
N HIS A 130 7.99 -8.58 1.39
CA HIS A 130 8.05 -10.01 1.20
C HIS A 130 7.45 -10.18 -0.19
N PRO A 131 8.21 -10.65 -1.18
CA PRO A 131 7.77 -10.73 -2.56
C PRO A 131 6.42 -11.44 -2.73
N SER A 132 5.98 -12.12 -1.68
CA SER A 132 4.78 -12.93 -1.57
C SER A 132 3.51 -12.22 -1.11
N GLY A 133 3.60 -10.98 -0.67
CA GLY A 133 2.48 -10.29 -0.01
C GLY A 133 1.58 -9.48 -0.93
N PHE A 134 2.01 -9.15 -2.18
CA PHE A 134 1.28 -8.27 -3.10
C PHE A 134 1.51 -8.65 -4.56
N ASP A 135 0.62 -8.21 -5.45
CA ASP A 135 0.76 -8.28 -6.91
C ASP A 135 1.30 -6.97 -7.46
N LEU A 136 0.83 -5.83 -6.89
CA LEU A 136 1.33 -4.48 -7.13
C LEU A 136 1.67 -3.81 -5.80
N ALA A 137 2.71 -2.98 -5.80
CA ALA A 137 3.04 -2.10 -4.69
C ALA A 137 3.27 -0.68 -5.19
N LEU A 138 2.76 0.29 -4.46
CA LEU A 138 3.04 1.70 -4.62
C LEU A 138 4.06 2.09 -3.55
N ALA A 139 5.17 2.68 -3.94
CA ALA A 139 6.24 3.08 -3.04
C ALA A 139 6.55 4.57 -3.21
N ILE A 140 6.90 5.25 -2.11
CA ILE A 140 7.42 6.62 -2.12
C ILE A 140 8.93 6.53 -2.27
N GLY A 141 9.50 7.37 -3.13
CA GLY A 141 10.95 7.41 -3.37
C GLY A 141 11.41 6.31 -4.33
N GLY A 142 12.70 5.95 -4.21
CA GLY A 142 13.36 5.06 -5.15
C GLY A 142 12.79 3.65 -5.23
N SER A 143 13.24 2.92 -6.23
CA SER A 143 12.81 1.56 -6.52
C SER A 143 13.05 0.62 -5.33
N PRO A 144 12.04 -0.11 -4.85
CA PRO A 144 12.28 -1.23 -3.96
C PRO A 144 13.11 -2.25 -4.70
N GLY A 145 14.38 -2.37 -4.36
CA GLY A 145 15.35 -3.24 -5.04
C GLY A 145 14.86 -4.67 -5.26
N GLY A 146 15.57 -5.45 -6.06
CA GLY A 146 15.32 -6.88 -6.22
C GLY A 146 14.65 -7.27 -7.55
N ARG A 147 13.81 -8.31 -7.50
CA ARG A 147 13.21 -8.97 -8.68
C ARG A 147 11.89 -8.30 -9.17
N LEU A 148 11.66 -7.04 -8.82
CA LEU A 148 10.45 -6.32 -9.18
C LEU A 148 10.64 -5.55 -10.49
N VAL A 149 9.59 -5.44 -11.27
CA VAL A 149 9.49 -4.51 -12.41
C VAL A 149 8.91 -3.22 -11.85
N THR A 150 9.60 -2.13 -12.04
CA THR A 150 9.21 -0.81 -11.51
C THR A 150 8.97 0.18 -12.62
N GLU A 151 8.02 1.07 -12.40
CA GLU A 151 7.75 2.22 -13.26
C GLU A 151 7.38 3.44 -12.42
N HIS A 152 7.77 4.62 -12.88
CA HIS A 152 7.30 5.88 -12.31
C HIS A 152 5.80 6.01 -12.60
N LEU A 153 5.01 6.29 -11.56
CA LEU A 153 3.56 6.45 -11.70
C LEU A 153 3.17 7.94 -11.73
N THR A 154 3.66 8.71 -10.77
CA THR A 154 3.39 10.15 -10.63
C THR A 154 4.32 10.74 -9.56
N ASP A 155 4.33 12.07 -9.47
CA ASP A 155 4.88 12.79 -8.33
C ASP A 155 3.75 13.39 -7.50
N TYR A 156 4.03 13.69 -6.22
CA TYR A 156 3.11 14.45 -5.38
C TYR A 156 3.89 15.47 -4.54
N ALA A 157 3.22 16.58 -4.21
CA ALA A 157 3.80 17.65 -3.44
C ALA A 157 3.52 17.48 -1.94
N LEU A 158 4.53 17.78 -1.11
CA LEU A 158 4.41 18.05 0.29
C LEU A 158 4.52 19.57 0.52
N GLY A 159 3.86 20.05 1.56
CA GLY A 159 3.97 21.44 1.99
C GLY A 159 3.87 21.56 3.50
N LEU A 160 4.09 22.77 3.98
CA LEU A 160 3.91 23.13 5.38
C LEU A 160 2.47 23.62 5.59
N TYR A 161 1.81 23.07 6.61
CA TYR A 161 0.43 23.41 6.92
C TYR A 161 0.23 23.58 8.42
N ALA A 162 -0.62 24.53 8.81
CA ALA A 162 -1.01 24.73 10.19
C ALA A 162 -2.49 25.14 10.31
N SER A 163 -3.11 24.87 11.46
CA SER A 163 -4.43 25.40 11.77
C SER A 163 -4.36 26.87 12.18
N ASP A 164 -5.42 27.62 11.93
CA ASP A 164 -5.50 29.02 12.34
C ASP A 164 -5.39 29.18 13.86
N GLU A 165 -5.87 28.20 14.64
CA GLU A 165 -5.73 28.18 16.10
C GLU A 165 -4.25 28.14 16.53
N TYR A 166 -3.44 27.29 15.88
CA TYR A 166 -1.99 27.25 16.15
C TYR A 166 -1.33 28.56 15.81
N LEU A 167 -1.61 29.12 14.63
CA LEU A 167 -1.03 30.36 14.16
C LEU A 167 -1.41 31.58 15.03
N ALA A 168 -2.63 31.60 15.54
CA ALA A 168 -3.09 32.65 16.46
C ALA A 168 -2.32 32.62 17.80
N ARG A 169 -1.89 31.42 18.24
CA ARG A 169 -1.18 31.22 19.51
C ARG A 169 0.33 31.41 19.38
N CYS A 170 0.91 30.90 18.30
CA CYS A 170 2.37 30.80 18.14
C CYS A 170 2.96 31.75 17.10
N GLY A 171 2.12 32.50 16.37
CA GLY A 171 2.56 33.33 15.25
C GLY A 171 2.59 32.55 13.92
N CYS A 172 2.79 33.28 12.83
CA CYS A 172 2.94 32.74 11.49
C CYS A 172 4.39 32.89 11.06
N PRO A 173 5.12 31.80 10.72
CA PRO A 173 6.47 31.91 10.20
C PRO A 173 6.46 32.66 8.86
N GLU A 174 7.38 33.62 8.67
CA GLU A 174 7.55 34.37 7.43
C GLU A 174 8.74 33.85 6.61
N THR A 175 9.66 33.13 7.25
CA THR A 175 10.85 32.52 6.62
C THR A 175 11.09 31.10 7.12
N LEU A 176 11.93 30.33 6.40
CA LEU A 176 12.38 29.03 6.86
C LEU A 176 13.10 29.06 8.22
N ALA A 177 13.81 30.18 8.52
CA ALA A 177 14.52 30.33 9.77
C ALA A 177 13.60 30.38 10.99
N ASP A 178 12.38 30.92 10.83
CA ASP A 178 11.39 31.02 11.90
C ASP A 178 10.85 29.65 12.34
N LEU A 179 10.96 28.62 11.48
CA LEU A 179 10.52 27.27 11.81
C LEU A 179 11.22 26.65 13.02
N ARG A 180 12.40 27.19 13.41
CA ARG A 180 13.12 26.73 14.61
C ARG A 180 12.38 27.04 15.91
N ASP A 181 11.52 28.04 15.88
CA ASP A 181 10.71 28.46 17.03
C ASP A 181 9.30 27.83 17.02
N HIS A 182 9.02 27.00 16.02
CA HIS A 182 7.75 26.33 15.86
C HIS A 182 7.83 24.82 16.12
N ALA A 183 6.77 24.26 16.70
CA ALA A 183 6.61 22.82 16.82
C ALA A 183 6.36 22.20 15.43
N LEU A 184 7.19 21.26 15.02
CA LEU A 184 7.03 20.56 13.75
C LEU A 184 6.35 19.21 13.97
N ILE A 185 5.48 18.83 13.04
CA ILE A 185 4.83 17.50 12.98
C ILE A 185 5.37 16.77 11.76
N PHE A 186 5.98 15.60 11.99
CA PHE A 186 6.66 14.87 10.92
C PHE A 186 6.62 13.35 11.13
N TYR A 187 7.24 12.62 10.23
CA TYR A 187 7.47 11.18 10.38
C TYR A 187 8.48 10.88 11.49
N ILE A 188 8.40 9.65 12.04
CA ILE A 188 9.46 9.12 12.89
C ILE A 188 10.67 8.83 12.00
N GLU A 189 11.69 9.66 12.07
CA GLU A 189 12.83 9.66 11.15
C GLU A 189 13.56 8.32 11.10
N SER A 190 13.81 7.68 12.24
CA SER A 190 14.45 6.36 12.31
C SER A 190 13.66 5.23 11.64
N MET A 191 12.38 5.47 11.33
CA MET A 191 11.48 4.53 10.65
C MET A 191 11.20 4.92 9.20
N LEU A 192 11.68 6.08 8.77
CA LEU A 192 11.52 6.59 7.41
C LEU A 192 12.65 6.02 6.54
N GLN A 193 12.27 5.31 5.47
CA GLN A 193 13.22 4.75 4.49
C GLN A 193 13.15 5.48 3.14
N VAL A 194 12.83 6.75 3.16
CA VAL A 194 12.71 7.60 1.97
C VAL A 194 13.82 8.64 2.02
N GLY A 195 14.93 8.37 1.34
CA GLY A 195 16.10 9.26 1.34
C GLY A 195 15.83 10.67 0.80
N ASP A 196 14.81 10.80 -0.06
CA ASP A 196 14.40 12.10 -0.62
C ASP A 196 13.61 12.96 0.38
N LEU A 197 13.23 12.41 1.53
CA LEU A 197 12.48 13.09 2.60
C LEU A 197 13.35 13.34 3.83
N ASP A 198 14.58 13.76 3.63
CA ASP A 198 15.48 14.24 4.67
C ASP A 198 15.02 15.63 5.15
N ILE A 199 14.54 15.69 6.41
CA ILE A 199 14.01 16.93 6.97
C ILE A 199 15.08 18.01 7.12
N GLU A 200 16.31 17.64 7.51
CA GLU A 200 17.41 18.59 7.67
C GLU A 200 17.78 19.25 6.34
N ARG A 201 17.64 18.51 5.24
CA ARG A 201 17.89 19.06 3.90
C ARG A 201 16.83 20.07 3.46
N HIS A 202 15.55 19.83 3.80
CA HIS A 202 14.44 20.66 3.35
C HIS A 202 14.07 21.78 4.33
N LEU A 203 14.27 21.54 5.63
CA LEU A 203 13.87 22.42 6.73
C LEU A 203 15.00 22.49 7.77
N PRO A 204 16.13 23.13 7.45
CA PRO A 204 17.32 23.13 8.30
C PRO A 204 17.05 23.64 9.71
N GLY A 205 17.44 22.86 10.72
CA GLY A 205 17.30 23.20 12.13
C GLY A 205 15.88 23.11 12.70
N ALA A 206 14.89 22.66 11.91
CA ALA A 206 13.56 22.37 12.42
C ALA A 206 13.54 21.01 13.15
N THR A 207 12.93 20.98 14.34
CA THR A 207 12.90 19.76 15.16
C THR A 207 11.47 19.25 15.31
N PRO A 208 11.19 17.97 15.01
CA PRO A 208 9.87 17.41 15.22
C PRO A 208 9.49 17.36 16.72
N ALA A 209 8.38 18.01 17.07
CA ALA A 209 7.78 17.95 18.40
C ALA A 209 6.72 16.85 18.53
N PHE A 210 6.10 16.46 17.40
CA PHE A 210 5.21 15.31 17.31
C PHE A 210 5.59 14.49 16.09
N SER A 211 5.73 13.19 16.28
CA SER A 211 6.09 12.28 15.19
C SER A 211 5.17 11.06 15.13
N SER A 212 4.79 10.66 13.91
CA SER A 212 3.99 9.46 13.68
C SER A 212 4.41 8.77 12.37
N THR A 213 4.29 7.46 12.32
CA THR A 213 4.43 6.70 11.07
C THR A 213 3.18 6.77 10.20
N ASN A 214 2.07 7.30 10.70
CA ASN A 214 0.79 7.39 10.00
C ASN A 214 0.50 8.84 9.62
N VAL A 215 0.35 9.12 8.32
CA VAL A 215 0.11 10.46 7.80
C VAL A 215 -1.22 11.07 8.26
N PHE A 216 -2.24 10.25 8.53
CA PHE A 216 -3.50 10.75 9.05
C PHE A 216 -3.40 11.18 10.52
N ALA A 217 -2.54 10.53 11.32
CA ALA A 217 -2.25 10.99 12.66
C ALA A 217 -1.48 12.34 12.65
N GLN A 218 -0.58 12.53 11.68
CA GLN A 218 0.10 13.83 11.48
C GLN A 218 -0.91 14.90 11.06
N LEU A 219 -1.80 14.59 10.11
CA LEU A 219 -2.85 15.49 9.65
C LEU A 219 -3.76 15.92 10.82
N GLU A 220 -4.21 14.97 11.62
CA GLU A 220 -5.08 15.22 12.77
C GLU A 220 -4.36 16.06 13.85
N ALA A 221 -3.10 15.76 14.16
CA ALA A 221 -2.31 16.55 15.09
C ALA A 221 -2.15 18.01 14.60
N THR A 222 -1.94 18.19 13.30
CA THR A 222 -1.86 19.54 12.69
C THR A 222 -3.19 20.27 12.79
N ARG A 223 -4.29 19.60 12.51
CA ARG A 223 -5.65 20.13 12.60
C ARG A 223 -6.01 20.56 14.03
N LEU A 224 -5.57 19.78 15.01
CA LEU A 224 -5.75 20.06 16.44
C LEU A 224 -4.76 21.14 16.98
N GLY A 225 -3.97 21.78 16.13
CA GLY A 225 -3.08 22.86 16.53
C GLY A 225 -1.87 22.43 17.36
N ALA A 226 -1.40 21.19 17.19
CA ALA A 226 -0.19 20.71 17.86
C ALA A 226 1.11 21.30 17.25
N GLY A 227 1.07 21.78 16.00
CA GLY A 227 2.23 22.32 15.32
C GLY A 227 2.02 22.52 13.82
N ILE A 228 3.13 22.77 13.12
CA ILE A 228 3.19 22.85 11.66
C ILE A 228 3.46 21.46 11.10
N GLY A 229 2.54 20.94 10.29
CA GLY A 229 2.66 19.62 9.65
C GLY A 229 3.32 19.69 8.29
N VAL A 230 4.26 18.78 8.03
CA VAL A 230 4.77 18.51 6.68
C VAL A 230 3.86 17.47 6.04
N LEU A 231 2.90 17.89 5.25
CA LEU A 231 1.78 17.05 4.80
C LEU A 231 1.68 17.00 3.29
N PRO A 232 1.21 15.86 2.72
CA PRO A 232 0.81 15.78 1.33
C PRO A 232 -0.27 16.82 1.01
N ALA A 233 -0.04 17.61 -0.03
CA ALA A 233 -0.96 18.67 -0.44
C ALA A 233 -2.37 18.14 -0.72
N PHE A 234 -2.50 16.96 -1.33
CA PHE A 234 -3.78 16.32 -1.63
C PHE A 234 -4.58 15.89 -0.38
N LEU A 235 -3.94 15.80 0.80
CA LEU A 235 -4.62 15.59 2.09
C LEU A 235 -4.93 16.92 2.74
N ALA A 236 -3.92 17.79 2.91
CA ALA A 236 -4.03 19.02 3.66
C ALA A 236 -5.03 20.01 3.06
N ARG A 237 -5.17 20.08 1.73
CA ARG A 237 -6.14 20.96 1.03
C ARG A 237 -7.62 20.59 1.25
N ARG A 238 -7.90 19.43 1.83
CA ARG A 238 -9.26 18.99 2.19
C ARG A 238 -9.67 19.39 3.59
N GLU A 239 -8.71 19.95 4.36
CA GLU A 239 -8.88 20.34 5.74
C GLU A 239 -8.79 21.88 5.88
N PRO A 240 -9.33 22.44 6.95
CA PRO A 240 -9.23 23.87 7.25
C PRO A 240 -7.80 24.22 7.75
N LEU A 241 -6.82 23.99 6.89
CA LEU A 241 -5.41 24.24 7.16
C LEU A 241 -4.88 25.30 6.21
N ARG A 242 -4.01 26.17 6.72
CA ARG A 242 -3.34 27.19 5.96
C ARG A 242 -1.97 26.69 5.48
N ARG A 243 -1.70 26.81 4.19
CA ARG A 243 -0.37 26.54 3.63
C ARG A 243 0.58 27.67 4.00
N LEU A 244 1.78 27.33 4.42
CA LEU A 244 2.82 28.24 4.87
C LEU A 244 4.02 28.15 3.94
N LEU A 245 4.74 29.24 3.74
CA LEU A 245 6.00 29.33 3.00
C LEU A 245 5.90 28.63 1.62
N ALA A 246 4.81 28.85 0.91
CA ALA A 246 4.51 28.13 -0.33
C ALA A 246 5.55 28.36 -1.44
N ASP A 247 6.19 29.53 -1.45
CA ASP A 247 7.21 29.90 -2.43
C ASP A 247 8.61 29.39 -2.06
N GLU A 248 8.82 29.00 -0.79
CA GLU A 248 10.11 28.52 -0.29
C GLU A 248 10.16 27.00 -0.13
N VAL A 249 8.99 26.35 0.09
CA VAL A 249 8.89 24.91 0.35
C VAL A 249 8.05 24.22 -0.71
N ASP A 250 8.72 23.59 -1.66
CA ASP A 250 8.12 22.69 -2.66
C ASP A 250 8.88 21.35 -2.65
N ILE A 251 8.43 20.43 -1.80
CA ILE A 251 9.02 19.10 -1.72
C ILE A 251 8.20 18.16 -2.61
N ARG A 252 8.83 17.57 -3.61
CA ARG A 252 8.17 16.61 -4.53
C ARG A 252 8.75 15.22 -4.33
N LEU A 253 7.87 14.26 -4.16
CA LEU A 253 8.24 12.87 -3.98
C LEU A 253 7.61 11.99 -5.07
N PRO A 254 8.41 11.10 -5.70
CA PRO A 254 7.89 10.19 -6.69
C PRO A 254 7.10 9.04 -6.05
N ILE A 255 6.01 8.67 -6.69
CA ILE A 255 5.32 7.39 -6.47
C ILE A 255 5.75 6.43 -7.57
N THR A 256 6.37 5.34 -7.15
CA THR A 256 6.80 4.26 -8.03
C THR A 256 5.82 3.10 -7.90
N LEU A 257 5.36 2.58 -9.03
CA LEU A 257 4.61 1.33 -9.10
C LEU A 257 5.58 0.17 -9.30
N ALA A 258 5.53 -0.79 -8.41
CA ALA A 258 6.35 -2.00 -8.45
C ALA A 258 5.46 -3.24 -8.60
N MET A 259 5.84 -4.16 -9.48
CA MET A 259 5.10 -5.39 -9.77
C MET A 259 6.06 -6.57 -9.74
N ARG A 260 5.56 -7.73 -9.30
CA ARG A 260 6.30 -8.97 -9.49
C ARG A 260 6.40 -9.28 -10.99
N ARG A 261 7.53 -9.80 -11.43
CA ARG A 261 7.78 -10.12 -12.85
C ARG A 261 6.72 -11.05 -13.42
N GLU A 262 6.27 -12.01 -12.63
CA GLU A 262 5.22 -12.99 -13.01
C GLU A 262 3.82 -12.35 -13.09
N ALA A 263 3.60 -11.27 -12.35
CA ALA A 263 2.32 -10.57 -12.30
C ALA A 263 2.13 -9.57 -13.46
N VAL A 264 3.21 -9.13 -14.11
CA VAL A 264 3.18 -8.10 -15.18
C VAL A 264 2.24 -8.48 -16.32
N THR A 265 2.21 -9.76 -16.70
CA THR A 265 1.38 -10.26 -17.80
C THR A 265 -0.02 -10.67 -17.37
N HIS A 266 -0.33 -10.59 -16.07
CA HIS A 266 -1.64 -11.00 -15.56
C HIS A 266 -2.71 -9.96 -15.91
N PRO A 267 -3.81 -10.32 -16.59
CA PRO A 267 -4.81 -9.36 -17.07
C PRO A 267 -5.44 -8.51 -15.97
N ALA A 268 -5.72 -9.09 -14.78
CA ALA A 268 -6.29 -8.36 -13.66
C ALA A 268 -5.29 -7.35 -13.06
N VAL A 269 -4.00 -7.69 -13.01
CA VAL A 269 -2.93 -6.77 -12.60
C VAL A 269 -2.80 -5.63 -13.60
N GLY A 270 -2.86 -5.93 -14.91
CA GLY A 270 -2.89 -4.94 -15.98
C GLY A 270 -4.06 -3.97 -15.83
N ALA A 271 -5.26 -4.47 -15.57
CA ALA A 271 -6.46 -3.63 -15.37
C ALA A 271 -6.31 -2.69 -14.16
N VAL A 272 -5.74 -3.19 -13.05
CA VAL A 272 -5.46 -2.36 -11.85
C VAL A 272 -4.40 -1.31 -12.14
N ARG A 273 -3.29 -1.70 -12.80
CA ARG A 273 -2.23 -0.77 -13.21
C ARG A 273 -2.78 0.37 -14.08
N ASP A 274 -3.56 0.03 -15.09
CA ASP A 274 -4.11 1.02 -16.04
C ASP A 274 -5.17 1.90 -15.36
N ALA A 275 -5.89 1.40 -14.37
CA ALA A 275 -6.80 2.21 -13.56
C ALA A 275 -6.06 3.18 -12.65
N LEU A 276 -4.94 2.76 -12.03
CA LEU A 276 -4.07 3.63 -11.24
C LEU A 276 -3.47 4.74 -12.09
N ARG A 277 -2.96 4.42 -13.28
CA ARG A 277 -2.42 5.42 -14.22
C ARG A 277 -3.48 6.46 -14.62
N ARG A 278 -4.70 6.03 -14.94
CA ARG A 278 -5.81 6.96 -15.22
C ARG A 278 -6.15 7.82 -14.03
N GLU A 279 -6.26 7.22 -12.82
CA GLU A 279 -6.59 7.97 -11.61
C GLU A 279 -5.62 9.12 -11.35
N VAL A 280 -4.31 8.89 -11.46
CA VAL A 280 -3.30 9.92 -11.22
C VAL A 280 -3.27 10.95 -12.35
N ALA A 281 -3.46 10.54 -13.60
CA ALA A 281 -3.53 11.45 -14.74
C ALA A 281 -4.73 12.40 -14.64
N ASP A 282 -5.90 11.88 -14.26
CA ASP A 282 -7.14 12.65 -14.11
C ASP A 282 -7.07 13.66 -12.94
N ARG A 283 -6.17 13.42 -11.96
CA ARG A 283 -6.08 14.17 -10.70
C ARG A 283 -4.70 14.75 -10.43
N THR A 284 -3.91 15.01 -11.47
CA THR A 284 -2.54 15.55 -11.37
C THR A 284 -2.50 16.87 -10.60
N ALA A 285 -3.47 17.77 -10.84
CA ALA A 285 -3.55 19.05 -10.13
C ALA A 285 -3.72 18.90 -8.61
N GLU A 286 -4.43 17.85 -8.13
CA GLU A 286 -4.53 17.57 -6.70
C GLU A 286 -3.19 17.09 -6.11
N LEU A 287 -2.44 16.30 -6.89
CA LEU A 287 -1.16 15.73 -6.46
C LEU A 287 -0.07 16.80 -6.35
N LEU A 288 0.01 17.70 -7.34
CA LEU A 288 1.08 18.69 -7.45
C LEU A 288 0.78 20.02 -6.75
N ALA A 289 -0.39 20.17 -6.14
CA ALA A 289 -0.81 21.40 -5.46
C ALA A 289 -0.94 22.63 -6.38
N GLU A 290 -1.25 22.39 -7.68
CA GLU A 290 -1.49 23.40 -8.69
C GLU A 290 -2.91 23.98 -8.63
#